data_34aa6b72b8efbe90b5653334348c3b9c
#
_entry.id   34aa6b72b8efbe90b5653334348c3b9c
#
_cell.length_a   1.000
_cell.length_b   1.000
_cell.length_c   1.000
_cell.angle_alpha   90.00
_cell.angle_beta   90.00
_cell.angle_gamma   90.00
#
_symmetry.space_group_name_H-M   'P 1'
#
loop_
_entity.id
_entity.type
_entity.pdbx_description
1 polymer ?
#
loop_
_entity_poly.entity_id
_entity_poly.type
_entity_poly.pdbx_seq_one_letter_code
_entity_poly.pdbx_strand_id
1 'polypeptide(L)'
;MRLIFTLLVSLALPLAAGCDRQKAPEPQASAGESEGAKGIDRTHKGEPAPVVKFKDPDGGEFNLAAFKGRPVLVNLWASWCAPCIKELPTLQQLEQAHADKGNLGIIAVSQDTAPQGSVEAFLGERDIGRFAAYHDEKMELTAALNVQVLPTTILYDAQGKEVWRYVGDLDWTSEEASKLLAELIPPKAA
;
A
#
# COMPACT_ATOMS: atom_id res chain seq x y z
N MET A 1 46.84 14.60 86.70
CA MET A 1 45.85 14.53 87.77
C MET A 1 44.74 15.54 87.46
N ARG A 2 43.47 15.07 87.37
CA ARG A 2 42.20 15.79 87.14
C ARG A 2 42.00 16.42 85.73
N LEU A 3 41.37 15.80 84.79
CA LEU A 3 39.94 15.61 84.52
C LEU A 3 39.10 16.88 84.71
N ILE A 4 38.66 17.52 83.62
CA ILE A 4 37.33 18.13 83.53
C ILE A 4 36.80 17.89 82.13
N PHE A 5 35.70 17.17 82.12
CA PHE A 5 34.83 16.88 81.02
C PHE A 5 33.99 18.12 80.72
N THR A 6 33.99 18.60 79.50
CA THR A 6 32.96 19.51 79.05
C THR A 6 32.23 18.91 77.85
N LEU A 7 31.01 18.58 78.10
CA LEU A 7 30.03 18.05 77.20
C LEU A 7 29.51 19.17 76.25
N LEU A 8 29.84 19.12 75.00
CA LEU A 8 29.22 19.99 74.03
C LEU A 8 28.19 19.16 73.26
N VAL A 9 26.93 19.43 73.54
CA VAL A 9 25.79 18.92 72.83
C VAL A 9 25.68 19.66 71.49
N SER A 10 26.07 19.03 70.41
CA SER A 10 25.86 19.55 69.05
C SER A 10 24.51 19.11 68.55
N LEU A 11 23.63 20.08 68.44
CA LEU A 11 22.32 19.94 67.82
C LEU A 11 22.48 19.76 66.33
N ALA A 12 22.35 18.51 65.81
CA ALA A 12 22.37 18.22 64.42
C ALA A 12 20.95 18.39 63.81
N LEU A 13 20.77 19.44 63.03
CA LEU A 13 19.60 19.55 62.12
C LEU A 13 19.77 18.55 60.98
N PRO A 14 18.78 17.74 60.67
CA PRO A 14 18.80 16.99 59.43
C PRO A 14 18.42 17.93 58.27
N LEU A 15 19.36 18.23 57.36
CA LEU A 15 19.03 18.73 56.04
C LEU A 15 18.36 17.58 55.26
N ALA A 16 17.06 17.69 55.13
CA ALA A 16 16.33 16.89 54.13
C ALA A 16 16.71 17.42 52.74
N ALA A 17 17.73 16.81 52.13
CA ALA A 17 17.99 16.96 50.70
C ALA A 17 16.87 16.26 49.95
N GLY A 18 15.85 17.01 49.55
CA GLY A 18 14.87 16.59 48.56
C GLY A 18 15.59 16.38 47.23
N CYS A 19 15.87 15.13 46.88
CA CYS A 19 16.20 14.77 45.52
C CYS A 19 14.93 14.96 44.67
N ASP A 20 14.74 16.17 44.19
CA ASP A 20 13.85 16.43 43.08
C ASP A 20 14.42 15.70 41.86
N ARG A 21 13.92 14.47 41.67
CA ARG A 21 14.20 13.66 40.51
C ARG A 21 13.43 14.31 39.37
N GLN A 22 14.01 15.35 38.78
CA GLN A 22 13.58 15.84 37.47
C GLN A 22 13.61 14.65 36.56
N LYS A 23 12.40 14.08 36.32
CA LYS A 23 12.11 13.12 35.29
C LYS A 23 12.52 13.80 34.00
N ALA A 24 13.65 13.39 33.42
CA ALA A 24 14.04 13.81 32.10
C ALA A 24 12.84 13.57 31.18
N PRO A 25 12.51 14.50 30.29
CA PRO A 25 11.50 14.23 29.31
C PRO A 25 11.97 13.00 28.51
N GLU A 26 11.22 11.91 28.66
CA GLU A 26 11.35 10.77 27.76
C GLU A 26 11.28 11.34 26.34
N PRO A 27 12.22 10.98 25.44
CA PRO A 27 12.04 11.30 24.06
C PRO A 27 10.72 10.66 23.65
N GLN A 28 9.69 11.45 23.48
CA GLN A 28 8.55 11.05 22.67
C GLN A 28 9.12 10.82 21.28
N ALA A 29 9.57 9.60 21.04
CA ALA A 29 9.65 9.07 19.71
C ALA A 29 8.22 9.11 19.19
N SER A 30 7.84 10.23 18.59
CA SER A 30 6.84 10.24 17.57
C SER A 30 7.46 9.47 16.41
N ALA A 31 7.53 8.15 16.56
CA ALA A 31 7.46 7.28 15.43
C ALA A 31 6.09 7.59 14.82
N GLY A 32 6.06 8.57 13.94
CA GLY A 32 5.08 8.64 12.90
C GLY A 32 5.32 7.39 12.06
N GLU A 33 4.77 6.27 12.49
CA GLU A 33 4.38 5.22 11.59
C GLU A 33 3.36 5.87 10.67
N SER A 34 3.83 6.42 9.57
CA SER A 34 3.04 6.52 8.37
C SER A 34 2.93 5.09 7.82
N GLU A 35 2.26 4.21 8.55
CA GLU A 35 1.48 3.17 7.91
C GLU A 35 0.58 3.94 6.97
N GLY A 36 0.83 3.84 5.65
CA GLY A 36 -0.01 4.48 4.64
C GLY A 36 -1.44 4.14 4.99
N ALA A 37 -2.23 5.14 5.36
CA ALA A 37 -3.55 4.89 5.91
C ALA A 37 -4.31 4.00 4.93
N LYS A 38 -4.74 2.81 5.36
CA LYS A 38 -5.52 1.90 4.52
C LYS A 38 -6.78 2.61 4.05
N GLY A 39 -7.09 2.48 2.77
CA GLY A 39 -8.29 3.04 2.17
C GLY A 39 -8.02 3.93 0.95
N ILE A 40 -9.01 4.74 0.64
CA ILE A 40 -9.00 5.59 -0.54
C ILE A 40 -8.11 6.83 -0.35
N ASP A 41 -7.22 7.06 -1.31
CA ASP A 41 -6.39 8.25 -1.42
C ASP A 41 -6.67 8.96 -2.76
N ARG A 42 -6.87 10.26 -2.73
CA ARG A 42 -7.15 11.13 -3.87
C ARG A 42 -6.12 12.24 -4.04
N THR A 43 -5.04 12.21 -3.30
CA THR A 43 -4.01 13.26 -3.33
C THR A 43 -3.31 13.34 -4.68
N HIS A 44 -3.29 12.25 -5.44
CA HIS A 44 -2.72 12.11 -6.79
C HIS A 44 -3.75 12.31 -7.92
N LYS A 45 -4.97 12.70 -7.59
CA LYS A 45 -6.04 12.85 -8.60
C LYS A 45 -5.63 13.82 -9.72
N GLY A 46 -5.76 13.36 -10.97
CA GLY A 46 -5.41 14.11 -12.17
C GLY A 46 -3.96 13.97 -12.62
N GLU A 47 -3.10 13.30 -11.85
CA GLU A 47 -1.73 12.98 -12.27
C GLU A 47 -1.75 12.01 -13.45
N PRO A 48 -0.84 12.15 -14.43
CA PRO A 48 -0.77 11.23 -15.54
C PRO A 48 -0.18 9.89 -15.12
N ALA A 49 -0.68 8.81 -15.71
CA ALA A 49 -0.06 7.50 -15.57
C ALA A 49 1.41 7.57 -16.04
N PRO A 50 2.35 6.95 -15.31
CA PRO A 50 3.76 7.00 -15.64
C PRO A 50 4.04 6.25 -16.95
N VAL A 51 5.04 6.73 -17.70
CA VAL A 51 5.54 6.08 -18.91
C VAL A 51 6.67 5.12 -18.52
N VAL A 52 6.31 4.07 -17.80
CA VAL A 52 7.22 3.00 -17.38
C VAL A 52 6.89 1.74 -18.14
N LYS A 53 7.91 0.98 -18.53
CA LYS A 53 7.75 -0.30 -19.19
C LYS A 53 7.85 -1.44 -18.19
N PHE A 54 6.95 -2.37 -18.29
CA PHE A 54 6.95 -3.65 -17.59
C PHE A 54 6.57 -4.76 -18.57
N LYS A 55 6.54 -6.01 -18.16
CA LYS A 55 6.21 -7.14 -19.04
C LYS A 55 4.71 -7.42 -19.03
N ASP A 56 4.17 -7.73 -20.20
CA ASP A 56 2.84 -8.32 -20.33
C ASP A 56 2.89 -9.84 -20.02
N PRO A 57 1.72 -10.52 -19.98
CA PRO A 57 1.68 -11.97 -19.74
C PRO A 57 2.35 -12.84 -20.81
N ASP A 58 2.73 -12.31 -21.96
CA ASP A 58 3.47 -13.02 -23.00
C ASP A 58 4.95 -12.70 -22.98
N GLY A 59 5.40 -11.90 -21.99
CA GLY A 59 6.80 -11.48 -21.80
C GLY A 59 7.21 -10.29 -22.67
N GLY A 60 6.27 -9.70 -23.42
CA GLY A 60 6.48 -8.52 -24.23
C GLY A 60 6.59 -7.24 -23.38
N GLU A 61 7.21 -6.19 -23.94
CA GLU A 61 7.19 -4.88 -23.31
C GLU A 61 5.79 -4.25 -23.35
N PHE A 62 5.33 -3.76 -22.23
CA PHE A 62 4.04 -3.15 -22.05
C PHE A 62 4.13 -1.86 -21.22
N ASN A 63 3.16 -0.98 -21.32
CA ASN A 63 2.98 0.18 -20.47
C ASN A 63 1.51 0.62 -20.40
N LEU A 64 1.19 1.50 -19.47
CA LEU A 64 -0.20 1.93 -19.23
C LEU A 64 -0.81 2.75 -20.37
N ALA A 65 -0.01 3.30 -21.29
CA ALA A 65 -0.52 4.03 -22.45
C ALA A 65 -1.36 3.14 -23.42
N ALA A 66 -1.20 1.81 -23.32
CA ALA A 66 -2.02 0.86 -24.10
C ALA A 66 -3.52 0.94 -23.73
N PHE A 67 -3.86 1.49 -22.56
CA PHE A 67 -5.25 1.68 -22.13
C PHE A 67 -5.84 3.04 -22.51
N LYS A 68 -5.10 3.88 -23.23
CA LYS A 68 -5.61 5.19 -23.64
C LYS A 68 -6.93 5.05 -24.42
N GLY A 69 -7.93 5.81 -24.01
CA GLY A 69 -9.30 5.72 -24.53
C GLY A 69 -10.24 4.83 -23.71
N ARG A 70 -9.71 4.12 -22.71
CA ARG A 70 -10.48 3.24 -21.81
C ARG A 70 -9.96 3.36 -20.38
N PRO A 71 -10.81 3.47 -19.36
CA PRO A 71 -10.38 3.40 -17.97
C PRO A 71 -9.65 2.09 -17.68
N VAL A 72 -8.68 2.14 -16.76
CA VAL A 72 -7.95 0.96 -16.30
C VAL A 72 -7.77 0.96 -14.79
N LEU A 73 -8.01 -0.18 -14.19
CA LEU A 73 -7.69 -0.51 -12.80
C LEU A 73 -6.36 -1.26 -12.77
N VAL A 74 -5.37 -0.69 -12.10
CA VAL A 74 -4.02 -1.24 -11.99
C VAL A 74 -3.79 -1.63 -10.54
N ASN A 75 -3.64 -2.92 -10.27
CA ASN A 75 -3.33 -3.44 -8.95
C ASN A 75 -1.83 -3.78 -8.90
N LEU A 76 -1.12 -3.32 -7.87
CA LEU A 76 0.26 -3.68 -7.59
C LEU A 76 0.29 -4.73 -6.48
N TRP A 77 0.90 -5.86 -6.77
CA TRP A 77 0.92 -7.02 -5.88
C TRP A 77 2.26 -7.77 -5.90
N ALA A 78 2.45 -8.73 -4.99
CA ALA A 78 3.59 -9.64 -5.05
C ALA A 78 3.23 -11.01 -4.44
N SER A 79 3.95 -12.06 -4.82
CA SER A 79 3.71 -13.43 -4.34
C SER A 79 4.00 -13.62 -2.85
N TRP A 80 4.82 -12.80 -2.26
CA TRP A 80 5.13 -12.77 -0.82
C TRP A 80 4.19 -11.89 0.00
N CYS A 81 3.26 -11.18 -0.64
CA CYS A 81 2.31 -10.26 0.00
C CYS A 81 1.00 -10.99 0.33
N ALA A 82 0.84 -11.45 1.56
CA ALA A 82 -0.33 -12.22 1.98
C ALA A 82 -1.69 -11.50 1.75
N PRO A 83 -1.87 -10.19 2.07
CA PRO A 83 -3.11 -9.49 1.74
C PRO A 83 -3.35 -9.38 0.23
N CYS A 84 -2.29 -9.24 -0.60
CA CYS A 84 -2.42 -9.25 -2.05
C CYS A 84 -3.02 -10.57 -2.57
N ILE A 85 -2.46 -11.70 -2.11
CA ILE A 85 -2.93 -13.03 -2.50
C ILE A 85 -4.39 -13.24 -2.13
N LYS A 86 -4.81 -12.71 -0.99
CA LYS A 86 -6.20 -12.81 -0.51
C LYS A 86 -7.18 -12.07 -1.41
N GLU A 87 -6.80 -10.92 -1.98
CA GLU A 87 -7.70 -10.13 -2.81
C GLU A 87 -7.76 -10.57 -4.28
N LEU A 88 -6.70 -11.20 -4.82
CA LEU A 88 -6.62 -11.60 -6.22
C LEU A 88 -7.85 -12.38 -6.74
N PRO A 89 -8.44 -13.33 -5.99
CA PRO A 89 -9.65 -14.02 -6.46
C PRO A 89 -10.85 -13.10 -6.66
N THR A 90 -11.03 -12.08 -5.83
CA THR A 90 -12.13 -11.11 -5.97
C THR A 90 -11.87 -10.14 -7.10
N LEU A 91 -10.61 -9.77 -7.32
CA LEU A 91 -10.19 -8.95 -8.45
C LEU A 91 -10.37 -9.72 -9.78
N GLN A 92 -10.12 -11.03 -9.80
CA GLN A 92 -10.42 -11.90 -10.93
C GLN A 92 -11.91 -11.93 -11.28
N GLN A 93 -12.78 -12.01 -10.27
CA GLN A 93 -14.23 -11.96 -10.50
C GLN A 93 -14.64 -10.61 -11.11
N LEU A 94 -14.06 -9.51 -10.63
CA LEU A 94 -14.28 -8.19 -11.20
C LEU A 94 -13.81 -8.13 -12.65
N GLU A 95 -12.61 -8.65 -12.96
CA GLU A 95 -12.06 -8.71 -14.31
C GLU A 95 -13.01 -9.46 -15.26
N GLN A 96 -13.44 -10.65 -14.87
CA GLN A 96 -14.39 -11.47 -15.65
C GLN A 96 -15.72 -10.74 -15.88
N ALA A 97 -16.24 -10.03 -14.88
CA ALA A 97 -17.48 -9.25 -15.01
C ALA A 97 -17.37 -8.07 -15.99
N HIS A 98 -16.16 -7.60 -16.28
CA HIS A 98 -15.89 -6.48 -17.18
C HIS A 98 -15.25 -6.86 -18.52
N ALA A 99 -14.72 -8.09 -18.66
CA ALA A 99 -14.02 -8.56 -19.85
C ALA A 99 -14.85 -8.38 -21.13
N ASP A 100 -16.09 -8.86 -21.14
CA ASP A 100 -16.98 -8.81 -22.30
C ASP A 100 -17.52 -7.41 -22.58
N LYS A 101 -17.52 -6.52 -21.59
CA LYS A 101 -18.08 -5.17 -21.73
C LYS A 101 -17.08 -4.20 -22.36
N GLY A 102 -15.79 -4.49 -22.25
CA GLY A 102 -14.72 -3.64 -22.77
C GLY A 102 -14.64 -2.22 -22.18
N ASN A 103 -15.40 -1.95 -21.12
CA ASN A 103 -15.56 -0.62 -20.52
C ASN A 103 -14.54 -0.30 -19.42
N LEU A 104 -13.80 -1.29 -18.94
CA LEU A 104 -12.75 -1.18 -17.94
C LEU A 104 -11.64 -2.18 -18.24
N GLY A 105 -10.39 -1.73 -18.31
CA GLY A 105 -9.23 -2.61 -18.26
C GLY A 105 -8.94 -2.97 -16.81
N ILE A 106 -8.55 -4.21 -16.54
CA ILE A 106 -8.11 -4.63 -15.22
C ILE A 106 -6.83 -5.43 -15.39
N ILE A 107 -5.77 -4.98 -14.76
CA ILE A 107 -4.49 -5.69 -14.70
C ILE A 107 -3.95 -5.69 -13.29
N ALA A 108 -3.28 -6.77 -12.92
CA ALA A 108 -2.48 -6.81 -11.72
C ALA A 108 -1.01 -7.04 -12.09
N VAL A 109 -0.14 -6.17 -11.60
CA VAL A 109 1.28 -6.12 -11.95
C VAL A 109 2.10 -6.60 -10.78
N SER A 110 2.73 -7.76 -10.96
CA SER A 110 3.63 -8.34 -9.94
C SER A 110 4.87 -7.48 -9.76
N GLN A 111 5.24 -7.27 -8.51
CA GLN A 111 6.45 -6.59 -8.06
C GLN A 111 7.50 -7.60 -7.57
N ASP A 112 7.37 -8.86 -7.98
CA ASP A 112 8.38 -9.88 -7.67
C ASP A 112 9.67 -9.63 -8.46
N THR A 113 10.81 -9.80 -7.80
CA THR A 113 12.12 -9.75 -8.45
C THR A 113 12.54 -11.09 -9.06
N ALA A 114 11.72 -12.12 -8.88
CA ALA A 114 11.90 -13.44 -9.50
C ALA A 114 11.55 -13.38 -11.00
N PRO A 115 12.05 -14.30 -11.83
CA PRO A 115 11.68 -14.36 -13.25
C PRO A 115 10.16 -14.51 -13.45
N GLN A 116 9.63 -13.96 -14.53
CA GLN A 116 8.19 -14.00 -14.87
C GLN A 116 7.57 -15.40 -14.79
N GLY A 117 8.28 -16.42 -15.27
CA GLY A 117 7.78 -17.80 -15.19
C GLY A 117 7.51 -18.29 -13.76
N SER A 118 8.18 -17.73 -12.75
CA SER A 118 7.86 -18.01 -11.34
C SER A 118 6.56 -17.38 -10.90
N VAL A 119 6.25 -16.18 -11.39
CA VAL A 119 4.97 -15.49 -11.16
C VAL A 119 3.83 -16.27 -11.82
N GLU A 120 4.02 -16.70 -13.05
CA GLU A 120 3.04 -17.49 -13.78
C GLU A 120 2.75 -18.85 -13.11
N ALA A 121 3.81 -19.54 -12.67
CA ALA A 121 3.66 -20.80 -11.93
C ALA A 121 2.87 -20.58 -10.62
N PHE A 122 3.20 -19.53 -9.87
CA PHE A 122 2.50 -19.15 -8.65
C PHE A 122 1.01 -18.89 -8.87
N LEU A 123 0.66 -18.19 -9.94
CA LEU A 123 -0.72 -17.90 -10.31
C LEU A 123 -1.46 -19.16 -10.76
N GLY A 124 -0.79 -20.01 -11.57
CA GLY A 124 -1.35 -21.28 -12.06
C GLY A 124 -1.71 -22.26 -10.93
N GLU A 125 -0.89 -22.33 -9.86
CA GLU A 125 -1.18 -23.15 -8.68
C GLU A 125 -2.44 -22.70 -7.92
N ARG A 126 -2.94 -21.49 -8.20
CA ARG A 126 -4.08 -20.84 -7.51
C ARG A 126 -5.26 -20.57 -8.41
N ASP A 127 -5.23 -21.05 -9.64
CA ASP A 127 -6.25 -20.80 -10.66
C ASP A 127 -6.51 -19.29 -10.89
N ILE A 128 -5.49 -18.45 -10.72
CA ILE A 128 -5.57 -17.02 -11.00
C ILE A 128 -5.23 -16.77 -12.48
N GLY A 129 -6.08 -16.00 -13.14
CA GLY A 129 -5.96 -15.73 -14.58
C GLY A 129 -4.79 -14.82 -14.95
N ARG A 130 -4.53 -14.75 -16.26
CA ARG A 130 -3.41 -14.01 -16.86
C ARG A 130 -3.46 -12.49 -16.62
N PHE A 131 -4.60 -11.93 -16.25
CA PHE A 131 -4.71 -10.51 -15.90
C PHE A 131 -3.73 -10.10 -14.77
N ALA A 132 -3.31 -11.06 -13.93
CA ALA A 132 -2.37 -10.86 -12.84
C ALA A 132 -0.91 -11.20 -13.21
N ALA A 133 -0.65 -11.66 -14.43
CA ALA A 133 0.68 -12.07 -14.89
C ALA A 133 1.52 -10.94 -15.53
N TYR A 134 1.06 -9.68 -15.44
CA TYR A 134 1.93 -8.55 -15.75
C TYR A 134 3.05 -8.47 -14.71
N HIS A 135 4.26 -8.07 -15.14
CA HIS A 135 5.42 -8.19 -14.27
C HIS A 135 6.38 -7.00 -14.37
N ASP A 136 6.62 -6.36 -13.24
CA ASP A 136 7.57 -5.27 -13.07
C ASP A 136 8.76 -5.72 -12.20
N GLU A 137 9.61 -6.57 -12.78
CA GLU A 137 10.77 -7.21 -12.11
C GLU A 137 11.72 -6.20 -11.44
N LYS A 138 11.77 -4.98 -11.97
CA LYS A 138 12.66 -3.92 -11.47
C LYS A 138 11.97 -2.95 -10.52
N MET A 139 10.67 -3.14 -10.28
CA MET A 139 9.85 -2.26 -9.45
C MET A 139 9.85 -0.78 -9.91
N GLU A 140 10.07 -0.56 -11.21
CA GLU A 140 10.13 0.80 -11.79
C GLU A 140 8.75 1.48 -11.75
N LEU A 141 7.67 0.72 -11.92
CA LEU A 141 6.30 1.22 -11.82
C LEU A 141 5.96 1.63 -10.37
N THR A 142 6.28 0.78 -9.39
CA THR A 142 6.12 1.07 -7.96
C THR A 142 6.88 2.34 -7.56
N ALA A 143 8.13 2.48 -8.04
CA ALA A 143 8.96 3.65 -7.77
C ALA A 143 8.37 4.91 -8.40
N ALA A 144 7.95 4.84 -9.68
CA ALA A 144 7.38 5.98 -10.40
C ALA A 144 6.04 6.46 -9.80
N LEU A 145 5.26 5.54 -9.21
CA LEU A 145 4.00 5.82 -8.55
C LEU A 145 4.13 6.19 -7.06
N ASN A 146 5.37 6.16 -6.54
CA ASN A 146 5.67 6.36 -5.12
C ASN A 146 4.83 5.47 -4.19
N VAL A 147 4.59 4.21 -4.59
CA VAL A 147 3.83 3.23 -3.81
C VAL A 147 4.72 2.65 -2.72
N GLN A 148 4.28 2.76 -1.46
CA GLN A 148 5.03 2.29 -0.30
C GLN A 148 4.45 1.02 0.33
N VAL A 149 3.20 0.69 0.01
CA VAL A 149 2.45 -0.42 0.62
C VAL A 149 1.82 -1.27 -0.48
N LEU A 150 1.87 -2.60 -0.33
CA LEU A 150 1.15 -3.54 -1.18
C LEU A 150 0.02 -4.22 -0.37
N PRO A 151 -1.11 -4.51 -1.02
CA PRO A 151 -1.45 -4.08 -2.36
C PRO A 151 -1.80 -2.61 -2.42
N THR A 152 -1.59 -2.00 -3.57
CA THR A 152 -2.15 -0.69 -3.90
C THR A 152 -2.82 -0.80 -5.27
N THR A 153 -4.06 -0.37 -5.34
CA THR A 153 -4.84 -0.38 -6.59
C THR A 153 -5.13 1.04 -7.03
N ILE A 154 -4.87 1.35 -8.29
CA ILE A 154 -5.00 2.70 -8.84
C ILE A 154 -5.99 2.66 -10.00
N LEU A 155 -6.98 3.56 -9.99
CA LEU A 155 -7.91 3.75 -11.09
C LEU A 155 -7.46 4.94 -11.95
N TYR A 156 -7.28 4.69 -13.23
CA TYR A 156 -7.05 5.71 -14.25
C TYR A 156 -8.27 5.87 -15.14
N ASP A 157 -8.57 7.11 -15.54
CA ASP A 157 -9.60 7.41 -16.53
C ASP A 157 -9.15 7.10 -17.96
N ALA A 158 -10.04 7.28 -18.93
CA ALA A 158 -9.77 7.07 -20.35
C ALA A 158 -8.69 8.01 -20.93
N GLN A 159 -8.35 9.10 -20.25
CA GLN A 159 -7.28 10.01 -20.60
C GLN A 159 -5.94 9.61 -19.96
N GLY A 160 -5.93 8.55 -19.14
CA GLY A 160 -4.76 8.09 -18.39
C GLY A 160 -4.44 9.00 -17.20
N LYS A 161 -5.47 9.64 -16.62
CA LYS A 161 -5.33 10.45 -15.40
C LYS A 161 -5.79 9.64 -14.19
N GLU A 162 -5.02 9.70 -13.10
CA GLU A 162 -5.40 9.04 -11.85
C GLU A 162 -6.70 9.65 -11.29
N VAL A 163 -7.64 8.79 -10.94
CA VAL A 163 -8.91 9.19 -10.31
C VAL A 163 -8.80 9.05 -8.81
N TRP A 164 -8.26 7.92 -8.37
CA TRP A 164 -7.95 7.59 -6.99
C TRP A 164 -7.00 6.39 -6.94
N ARG A 165 -6.38 6.18 -5.77
CA ARG A 165 -5.76 4.93 -5.40
C ARG A 165 -6.37 4.40 -4.10
N TYR A 166 -6.40 3.09 -3.96
CA TYR A 166 -6.80 2.40 -2.74
C TYR A 166 -5.57 1.68 -2.17
N VAL A 167 -5.19 2.03 -0.96
CA VAL A 167 -4.05 1.45 -0.25
C VAL A 167 -4.53 0.31 0.64
N GLY A 168 -3.94 -0.86 0.53
CA GLY A 168 -4.33 -2.09 1.24
C GLY A 168 -5.32 -2.95 0.46
N ASP A 169 -5.63 -4.12 1.03
CA ASP A 169 -6.54 -5.11 0.41
C ASP A 169 -7.99 -4.66 0.44
N LEU A 170 -8.72 -4.97 -0.63
CA LEU A 170 -10.15 -4.74 -0.77
C LEU A 170 -10.82 -6.00 -1.33
N ASP A 171 -12.03 -6.30 -0.85
CA ASP A 171 -12.90 -7.24 -1.54
C ASP A 171 -13.53 -6.55 -2.75
N TRP A 172 -13.03 -6.87 -3.95
CA TRP A 172 -13.48 -6.26 -5.21
C TRP A 172 -14.89 -6.67 -5.64
N THR A 173 -15.53 -7.58 -4.91
CA THR A 173 -16.96 -7.93 -5.08
C THR A 173 -17.87 -7.17 -4.12
N SER A 174 -17.31 -6.36 -3.22
CA SER A 174 -18.03 -5.63 -2.19
C SER A 174 -18.81 -4.43 -2.75
N GLU A 175 -19.75 -3.94 -1.94
CA GLU A 175 -20.47 -2.69 -2.23
C GLU A 175 -19.53 -1.47 -2.23
N GLU A 176 -18.48 -1.49 -1.38
CA GLU A 176 -17.45 -0.44 -1.35
C GLU A 176 -16.73 -0.35 -2.69
N ALA A 177 -16.23 -1.48 -3.20
CA ALA A 177 -15.59 -1.53 -4.51
C ALA A 177 -16.52 -1.04 -5.63
N SER A 178 -17.78 -1.47 -5.59
CA SER A 178 -18.79 -1.05 -6.57
C SER A 178 -19.02 0.46 -6.56
N LYS A 179 -19.06 1.09 -5.38
CA LYS A 179 -19.19 2.55 -5.24
C LYS A 179 -17.97 3.29 -5.80
N LEU A 180 -16.78 2.80 -5.52
CA LEU A 180 -15.54 3.41 -6.02
C LEU A 180 -15.47 3.35 -7.55
N LEU A 181 -15.82 2.22 -8.14
CA LEU A 181 -15.82 2.04 -9.60
C LEU A 181 -16.92 2.86 -10.31
N ALA A 182 -18.06 3.07 -9.66
CA ALA A 182 -19.17 3.85 -10.20
C ALA A 182 -18.82 5.31 -10.51
N GLU A 183 -17.70 5.81 -9.98
CA GLU A 183 -17.21 7.17 -10.29
C GLU A 183 -16.85 7.35 -11.78
N LEU A 184 -16.42 6.27 -12.45
CA LEU A 184 -16.13 6.30 -13.90
C LEU A 184 -17.00 5.36 -14.73
N ILE A 185 -17.57 4.35 -14.09
CA ILE A 185 -18.35 3.31 -14.74
C ILE A 185 -19.73 3.29 -14.09
N PRO A 186 -20.63 4.19 -14.51
CA PRO A 186 -21.96 4.21 -13.91
C PRO A 186 -22.63 2.84 -14.09
N PRO A 187 -23.42 2.39 -13.09
CA PRO A 187 -24.16 1.16 -13.22
C PRO A 187 -25.04 1.22 -14.45
N LYS A 188 -25.10 0.13 -15.21
CA LYS A 188 -25.96 0.03 -16.38
C LYS A 188 -27.38 0.36 -15.92
N ALA A 189 -27.98 1.39 -16.54
CA ALA A 189 -29.40 1.68 -16.34
C ALA A 189 -30.20 0.41 -16.64
N ALA A 190 -31.04 0.01 -15.68
CA ALA A 190 -31.88 -1.18 -15.78
C ALA A 190 -32.98 -0.98 -16.84
#